data_abe5eb91bf3c2b6631df36e7ffdbf655
#
_entry.id   abe5eb91bf3c2b6631df36e7ffdbf655
#
_cell.length_a   1.000
_cell.length_b   1.000
_cell.length_c   1.000
_cell.angle_alpha   90.00
_cell.angle_beta   90.00
_cell.angle_gamma   90.00
#
_symmetry.space_group_name_H-M   'P 1'
#
loop_
_entity.id
_entity.type
_entity.pdbx_description
1 polymer ?
#
loop_
_entity_poly.entity_id
_entity_poly.type
_entity_poly.pdbx_seq_one_letter_code
_entity_poly.pdbx_strand_id
1 'polypeptide(L)'
;AVVAVAVTAAWFASIGTPGDELFRTYLNESGEIAALRLEDGTQVWMQDGTELQYAVGAGSEERIVRIDGEAYFDVAHDEAHPFVVKTENLSVRVLGTAFNVRAHAADPLTEVVLERGSVRLQTPEGYNLVRLHPNQRAVFDAAKDDIEVEEIYAEHFVTERYNLVAMKNATIGEIIARIESNYGVRIRIADPDNRKRYDINYLRTNSLEEVIDIVEFMTGQRCEVVRGN
;
A
#
# COMPACT_ATOMS: atom_id res chain seq x y z
N ALA A 1 -9.45 18.96 -9.87
CA ALA A 1 -10.43 18.56 -8.86
C ALA A 1 -9.82 17.40 -8.10
N VAL A 2 -9.43 17.63 -6.85
CA VAL A 2 -9.08 16.56 -5.93
C VAL A 2 -10.30 15.63 -5.91
N VAL A 3 -10.16 14.42 -6.45
CA VAL A 3 -11.17 13.38 -6.21
C VAL A 3 -11.11 13.12 -4.71
N ALA A 4 -11.99 13.80 -3.98
CA ALA A 4 -12.24 13.48 -2.60
C ALA A 4 -12.89 12.11 -2.63
N VAL A 5 -12.08 11.06 -2.40
CA VAL A 5 -12.60 9.77 -2.00
C VAL A 5 -13.48 10.09 -0.79
N ALA A 6 -14.79 9.91 -0.95
CA ALA A 6 -15.72 10.06 0.15
C ALA A 6 -15.43 8.93 1.13
N VAL A 7 -14.46 9.16 2.02
CA VAL A 7 -14.27 8.33 3.19
C VAL A 7 -15.46 8.64 4.08
N THR A 8 -16.51 7.85 3.98
CA THR A 8 -17.59 7.87 4.97
C THR A 8 -17.02 7.32 6.27
N ALA A 9 -16.42 8.20 7.07
CA ALA A 9 -16.02 7.88 8.43
C ALA A 9 -17.30 7.71 9.25
N ALA A 10 -17.81 6.48 9.33
CA ALA A 10 -18.83 6.14 10.30
C ALA A 10 -18.16 6.14 11.68
N TRP A 11 -18.44 7.18 12.48
CA TRP A 11 -18.02 7.26 13.87
C TRP A 11 -18.89 6.31 14.69
N PHE A 12 -18.46 5.09 14.91
CA PHE A 12 -18.93 4.27 16.02
C PHE A 12 -17.98 4.47 17.19
N ALA A 13 -18.30 5.42 18.07
CA ALA A 13 -17.70 5.49 19.39
C ALA A 13 -18.27 4.34 20.22
N SER A 14 -17.63 3.18 20.21
CA SER A 14 -17.79 2.20 21.26
C SER A 14 -17.02 2.71 22.46
N ILE A 15 -17.71 3.01 23.56
CA ILE A 15 -17.09 3.33 24.86
C ILE A 15 -16.60 1.98 25.39
N GLY A 16 -15.35 1.62 25.03
CA GLY A 16 -14.65 0.45 25.55
C GLY A 16 -14.08 0.71 26.93
N THR A 17 -13.90 -0.36 27.71
CA THR A 17 -13.16 -0.39 28.97
C THR A 17 -11.70 0.06 28.79
N PRO A 18 -11.02 0.61 29.81
CA PRO A 18 -9.62 1.02 29.72
C PRO A 18 -8.74 -0.15 29.28
N GLY A 19 -8.24 -0.11 28.04
CA GLY A 19 -7.46 -1.18 27.40
C GLY A 19 -7.90 -1.52 25.98
N ASP A 20 -9.07 -1.02 25.51
CA ASP A 20 -9.53 -1.26 24.14
C ASP A 20 -8.79 -0.30 23.18
N GLU A 21 -8.09 -0.88 22.21
CA GLU A 21 -7.54 -0.12 21.08
C GLU A 21 -8.68 0.54 20.30
N LEU A 22 -8.58 1.85 20.08
CA LEU A 22 -9.52 2.55 19.21
C LEU A 22 -9.15 2.25 17.76
N PHE A 23 -10.11 1.76 16.97
CA PHE A 23 -9.92 1.53 15.54
C PHE A 23 -10.63 2.59 14.73
N ARG A 24 -9.95 3.08 13.68
CA ARG A 24 -10.57 3.86 12.61
C ARG A 24 -10.83 2.92 11.44
N THR A 25 -12.10 2.85 11.03
CA THR A 25 -12.53 1.99 9.92
C THR A 25 -12.56 2.77 8.61
N TYR A 26 -12.05 2.16 7.55
CA TYR A 26 -12.09 2.62 6.17
C TYR A 26 -12.75 1.54 5.33
N LEU A 27 -13.74 1.91 4.54
CA LEU A 27 -14.46 1.01 3.63
C LEU A 27 -14.39 1.59 2.21
N ASN A 28 -13.93 0.78 1.26
CA ASN A 28 -13.94 1.14 -0.14
C ASN A 28 -15.10 0.48 -0.87
N GLU A 29 -16.11 1.25 -1.24
CA GLU A 29 -17.28 0.83 -2.05
C GLU A 29 -17.40 1.69 -3.32
N SER A 30 -16.27 2.19 -3.82
CA SER A 30 -16.27 3.14 -4.95
C SER A 30 -16.35 2.48 -6.33
N GLY A 31 -16.18 1.15 -6.43
CA GLY A 31 -15.99 0.44 -7.68
C GLY A 31 -14.59 0.60 -8.29
N GLU A 32 -13.72 1.38 -7.65
CA GLU A 32 -12.35 1.68 -8.08
C GLU A 32 -11.35 1.45 -6.94
N ILE A 33 -10.06 1.55 -7.24
CA ILE A 33 -9.02 1.46 -6.20
C ILE A 33 -9.00 2.75 -5.39
N ALA A 34 -9.12 2.64 -4.08
CA ALA A 34 -9.01 3.76 -3.15
C ALA A 34 -7.61 3.83 -2.52
N ALA A 35 -6.98 5.00 -2.59
CA ALA A 35 -5.70 5.26 -1.93
C ALA A 35 -5.92 5.90 -0.56
N LEU A 36 -5.22 5.39 0.45
CA LEU A 36 -5.27 5.84 1.83
C LEU A 36 -3.85 6.05 2.35
N ARG A 37 -3.64 7.10 3.14
CA ARG A 37 -2.41 7.29 3.91
C ARG A 37 -2.73 7.22 5.39
N LEU A 38 -2.08 6.30 6.09
CA LEU A 38 -2.20 6.14 7.54
C LEU A 38 -1.38 7.20 8.29
N GLU A 39 -1.63 7.35 9.59
CA GLU A 39 -0.97 8.35 10.43
C GLU A 39 0.55 8.13 10.57
N ASP A 40 1.01 6.87 10.47
CA ASP A 40 2.42 6.49 10.49
C ASP A 40 3.16 6.76 9.16
N GLY A 41 2.42 7.25 8.14
CA GLY A 41 2.93 7.52 6.79
C GLY A 41 2.83 6.33 5.83
N THR A 42 2.38 5.17 6.29
CA THR A 42 2.10 4.00 5.44
C THR A 42 1.06 4.35 4.37
N GLN A 43 1.32 3.96 3.13
CA GLN A 43 0.38 4.10 2.03
C GLN A 43 -0.32 2.77 1.77
N VAL A 44 -1.63 2.83 1.52
CA VAL A 44 -2.46 1.66 1.29
C VAL A 44 -3.34 1.89 0.06
N TRP A 45 -3.38 0.93 -0.86
CA TRP A 45 -4.30 0.92 -1.99
C TRP A 45 -5.27 -0.24 -1.80
N MET A 46 -6.54 0.11 -1.59
CA MET A 46 -7.62 -0.82 -1.29
C MET A 46 -8.40 -1.13 -2.56
N GLN A 47 -8.61 -2.41 -2.85
CA GLN A 47 -9.57 -2.84 -3.87
C GLN A 47 -11.00 -2.51 -3.43
N ASP A 48 -11.91 -2.49 -4.39
CA ASP A 48 -13.34 -2.34 -4.11
C ASP A 48 -13.86 -3.44 -3.19
N GLY A 49 -14.78 -3.12 -2.29
CA GLY A 49 -15.33 -4.04 -1.28
C GLY A 49 -14.38 -4.32 -0.10
N THR A 50 -13.25 -3.62 0.01
CA THR A 50 -12.29 -3.84 1.11
C THR A 50 -12.64 -2.99 2.33
N GLU A 51 -12.72 -3.63 3.49
CA GLU A 51 -12.75 -2.99 4.80
C GLU A 51 -11.37 -3.08 5.47
N LEU A 52 -10.90 -1.96 5.99
CA LEU A 52 -9.66 -1.84 6.72
C LEU A 52 -9.87 -1.10 8.03
N GLN A 53 -9.42 -1.68 9.13
CA GLN A 53 -9.46 -1.06 10.47
C GLN A 53 -8.04 -0.83 10.95
N TYR A 54 -7.68 0.42 11.24
CA TYR A 54 -6.38 0.81 11.74
C TYR A 54 -6.46 1.23 13.20
N ALA A 55 -5.65 0.61 14.07
CA ALA A 55 -5.55 0.98 15.47
C ALA A 55 -4.90 2.37 15.62
N VAL A 56 -5.61 3.30 16.23
CA VAL A 56 -5.15 4.66 16.48
C VAL A 56 -4.83 4.83 17.96
N GLY A 57 -3.70 5.44 18.27
CA GLY A 57 -3.30 5.75 19.64
C GLY A 57 -1.79 5.70 19.83
N ALA A 58 -1.26 6.65 20.60
CA ALA A 58 0.14 6.67 20.95
C ALA A 58 0.43 5.63 22.05
N GLY A 59 1.45 4.81 21.85
CA GLY A 59 1.98 3.90 22.89
C GLY A 59 1.72 2.41 22.64
N SER A 60 1.17 2.02 21.50
CA SER A 60 1.11 0.61 21.11
C SER A 60 2.52 0.10 20.74
N GLU A 61 2.88 -1.10 21.20
CA GLU A 61 4.12 -1.77 20.79
C GLU A 61 4.09 -2.19 19.31
N GLU A 62 2.90 -2.22 18.69
CA GLU A 62 2.67 -2.61 17.31
C GLU A 62 1.70 -1.67 16.61
N ARG A 63 1.89 -1.48 15.31
CA ARG A 63 0.97 -0.78 14.41
C ARG A 63 0.01 -1.82 13.81
N ILE A 64 -1.22 -1.88 14.31
CA ILE A 64 -2.15 -2.95 13.98
C ILE A 64 -3.16 -2.48 12.93
N VAL A 65 -3.31 -3.28 11.88
CA VAL A 65 -4.36 -3.19 10.86
C VAL A 65 -5.13 -4.49 10.84
N ARG A 66 -6.46 -4.43 10.75
CA ARG A 66 -7.31 -5.57 10.39
C ARG A 66 -7.83 -5.35 8.98
N ILE A 67 -7.94 -6.40 8.19
CA ILE A 67 -8.44 -6.32 6.81
C ILE A 67 -9.43 -7.46 6.53
N ASP A 68 -10.52 -7.08 5.86
CA ASP A 68 -11.41 -7.98 5.12
C ASP A 68 -11.48 -7.47 3.68
N GLY A 69 -10.91 -8.20 2.73
CA GLY A 69 -10.78 -7.78 1.35
C GLY A 69 -9.37 -7.89 0.79
N GLU A 70 -8.98 -6.94 -0.05
CA GLU A 70 -7.67 -6.93 -0.70
C GLU A 70 -7.06 -5.53 -0.71
N ALA A 71 -5.81 -5.43 -0.24
CA ALA A 71 -5.05 -4.19 -0.29
C ALA A 71 -3.55 -4.42 -0.52
N TYR A 72 -2.93 -3.47 -1.21
CA TYR A 72 -1.48 -3.33 -1.30
C TYR A 72 -1.02 -2.28 -0.30
N PHE A 73 0.04 -2.62 0.44
CA PHE A 73 0.63 -1.81 1.50
C PHE A 73 2.06 -1.42 1.11
N ASP A 74 2.40 -0.14 1.21
CA ASP A 74 3.77 0.37 1.21
C ASP A 74 4.04 0.94 2.61
N VAL A 75 4.53 0.07 3.49
CA VAL A 75 4.64 0.34 4.93
C VAL A 75 5.84 1.22 5.23
N ALA A 76 5.61 2.31 5.96
CA ALA A 76 6.66 3.16 6.50
C ALA A 76 7.60 2.35 7.40
N HIS A 77 8.94 2.51 7.20
CA HIS A 77 9.94 1.74 7.95
C HIS A 77 10.02 2.19 9.40
N ASP A 78 9.77 1.26 10.32
CA ASP A 78 9.94 1.44 11.77
C ASP A 78 10.24 0.08 12.43
N GLU A 79 11.49 -0.09 12.86
CA GLU A 79 11.94 -1.32 13.53
C GLU A 79 11.44 -1.42 14.97
N ALA A 80 11.17 -0.28 15.62
CA ALA A 80 10.74 -0.23 17.01
C ALA A 80 9.26 -0.64 17.15
N HIS A 81 8.43 -0.30 16.15
CA HIS A 81 6.99 -0.58 16.15
C HIS A 81 6.62 -1.38 14.91
N PRO A 82 6.66 -2.72 14.96
CA PRO A 82 6.28 -3.58 13.85
C PRO A 82 4.87 -3.28 13.35
N PHE A 83 4.67 -3.38 12.03
CA PHE A 83 3.36 -3.27 11.41
C PHE A 83 2.77 -4.68 11.23
N VAL A 84 1.54 -4.87 11.71
CA VAL A 84 0.88 -6.18 11.73
C VAL A 84 -0.47 -6.08 11.04
N VAL A 85 -0.61 -6.75 9.89
CA VAL A 85 -1.90 -6.92 9.23
C VAL A 85 -2.54 -8.20 9.73
N LYS A 86 -3.66 -8.08 10.42
CA LYS A 86 -4.46 -9.20 10.93
C LYS A 86 -5.59 -9.51 9.96
N THR A 87 -5.65 -10.74 9.53
CA THR A 87 -6.78 -11.33 8.79
C THR A 87 -7.51 -12.33 9.69
N GLU A 88 -8.58 -12.95 9.20
CA GLU A 88 -9.25 -14.02 9.94
C GLU A 88 -8.30 -15.21 10.20
N ASN A 89 -7.47 -15.56 9.20
CA ASN A 89 -6.69 -16.79 9.21
C ASN A 89 -5.21 -16.60 9.52
N LEU A 90 -4.65 -15.41 9.29
CA LEU A 90 -3.21 -15.11 9.42
C LEU A 90 -2.94 -13.74 10.04
N SER A 91 -1.73 -13.61 10.58
CA SER A 91 -1.10 -12.34 10.89
C SER A 91 0.13 -12.13 10.00
N VAL A 92 0.21 -10.98 9.34
CA VAL A 92 1.31 -10.58 8.45
C VAL A 92 2.13 -9.51 9.15
N ARG A 93 3.34 -9.85 9.57
CA ARG A 93 4.23 -8.98 10.36
C ARG A 93 5.37 -8.45 9.53
N VAL A 94 5.56 -7.11 9.53
CA VAL A 94 6.59 -6.42 8.76
C VAL A 94 7.19 -5.23 9.54
N LEU A 95 8.33 -4.70 9.06
CA LEU A 95 8.99 -3.52 9.66
C LEU A 95 9.05 -2.31 8.71
N GLY A 96 8.93 -2.55 7.39
CA GLY A 96 9.01 -1.53 6.34
C GLY A 96 9.09 -2.22 5.00
N THR A 97 7.95 -2.58 4.45
CA THR A 97 7.79 -3.63 3.43
C THR A 97 6.69 -3.21 2.47
N ALA A 98 6.87 -3.52 1.19
CA ALA A 98 5.84 -3.37 0.18
C ALA A 98 5.28 -4.75 -0.19
N PHE A 99 3.98 -4.95 0.03
CA PHE A 99 3.33 -6.26 -0.14
C PHE A 99 1.82 -6.14 -0.36
N ASN A 100 1.25 -7.16 -0.98
CA ASN A 100 -0.20 -7.32 -1.12
C ASN A 100 -0.74 -8.34 -0.12
N VAL A 101 -1.94 -8.11 0.39
CA VAL A 101 -2.73 -9.09 1.16
C VAL A 101 -4.11 -9.17 0.54
N ARG A 102 -4.55 -10.40 0.26
CA ARG A 102 -5.93 -10.72 -0.09
C ARG A 102 -6.46 -11.72 0.92
N ALA A 103 -7.46 -11.31 1.67
CA ALA A 103 -8.08 -12.11 2.72
C ALA A 103 -9.53 -11.68 2.89
N HIS A 104 -10.47 -12.49 2.46
CA HIS A 104 -11.90 -12.29 2.70
C HIS A 104 -12.35 -13.20 3.84
N ALA A 105 -13.09 -12.67 4.80
CA ALA A 105 -13.55 -13.41 5.98
C ALA A 105 -14.35 -14.68 5.62
N ALA A 106 -15.06 -14.67 4.49
CA ALA A 106 -15.81 -15.83 3.99
C ALA A 106 -14.97 -16.85 3.18
N ASP A 107 -13.70 -16.52 2.86
CA ASP A 107 -12.80 -17.36 2.06
C ASP A 107 -11.74 -18.01 2.96
N PRO A 108 -11.57 -19.33 2.96
CA PRO A 108 -10.51 -19.98 3.72
C PRO A 108 -9.10 -19.64 3.20
N LEU A 109 -8.99 -19.07 2.01
CA LEU A 109 -7.70 -18.73 1.40
C LEU A 109 -7.26 -17.33 1.78
N THR A 110 -6.02 -17.22 2.26
CA THR A 110 -5.32 -15.95 2.44
C THR A 110 -4.09 -15.91 1.56
N GLU A 111 -4.00 -14.90 0.69
CA GLU A 111 -2.87 -14.71 -0.21
C GLU A 111 -2.02 -13.52 0.23
N VAL A 112 -0.71 -13.69 0.22
CA VAL A 112 0.26 -12.62 0.49
C VAL A 112 1.34 -12.62 -0.58
N VAL A 113 1.53 -11.48 -1.24
CA VAL A 113 2.57 -11.28 -2.27
C VAL A 113 3.57 -10.25 -1.78
N LEU A 114 4.84 -10.63 -1.71
CA LEU A 114 5.90 -9.74 -1.26
C LEU A 114 6.66 -9.13 -2.44
N GLU A 115 6.58 -7.80 -2.57
CA GLU A 115 7.35 -7.06 -3.57
C GLU A 115 8.73 -6.65 -3.05
N ARG A 116 8.81 -6.04 -1.85
CA ARG A 116 10.05 -5.49 -1.30
C ARG A 116 10.08 -5.62 0.22
N GLY A 117 11.26 -5.92 0.75
CA GLY A 117 11.48 -6.04 2.19
C GLY A 117 11.41 -7.48 2.67
N SER A 118 10.73 -7.74 3.79
CA SER A 118 10.55 -9.08 4.37
C SER A 118 9.21 -9.17 5.08
N VAL A 119 8.49 -10.25 4.85
CA VAL A 119 7.23 -10.58 5.50
C VAL A 119 7.44 -11.81 6.40
N ARG A 120 6.89 -11.76 7.62
CA ARG A 120 6.73 -12.92 8.47
C ARG A 120 5.25 -13.25 8.59
N LEU A 121 4.86 -14.43 8.11
CA LEU A 121 3.52 -14.96 8.29
C LEU A 121 3.45 -15.73 9.60
N GLN A 122 2.38 -15.48 10.35
CA GLN A 122 2.13 -16.06 11.66
C GLN A 122 0.68 -16.54 11.74
N THR A 123 0.41 -17.51 12.62
CA THR A 123 -0.96 -17.81 13.01
C THR A 123 -1.58 -16.61 13.74
N PRO A 124 -2.93 -16.56 13.93
CA PRO A 124 -3.56 -15.50 14.72
C PRO A 124 -3.01 -15.40 16.14
N GLU A 125 -2.53 -16.50 16.73
CA GLU A 125 -1.92 -16.58 18.08
C GLU A 125 -0.44 -16.14 18.10
N GLY A 126 0.15 -15.88 16.92
CA GLY A 126 1.52 -15.35 16.80
C GLY A 126 2.61 -16.41 16.57
N TYR A 127 2.27 -17.67 16.31
CA TYR A 127 3.27 -18.70 15.96
C TYR A 127 3.78 -18.47 14.52
N ASN A 128 5.09 -18.51 14.34
CA ASN A 128 5.69 -18.33 13.02
C ASN A 128 5.38 -19.51 12.10
N LEU A 129 4.87 -19.22 10.91
CA LEU A 129 4.65 -20.18 9.83
C LEU A 129 5.79 -20.13 8.82
N VAL A 130 5.93 -19.01 8.08
CA VAL A 130 6.93 -18.84 7.04
C VAL A 130 7.42 -17.40 6.98
N ARG A 131 8.63 -17.21 6.46
CA ARG A 131 9.17 -15.90 6.08
C ARG A 131 9.25 -15.84 4.56
N LEU A 132 8.67 -14.78 3.98
CA LEU A 132 8.77 -14.49 2.57
C LEU A 132 9.95 -13.56 2.26
N HIS A 133 10.52 -13.77 1.10
CA HIS A 133 11.49 -12.92 0.43
C HIS A 133 10.85 -12.20 -0.77
N PRO A 134 11.44 -11.11 -1.28
CA PRO A 134 10.92 -10.43 -2.47
C PRO A 134 10.67 -11.38 -3.64
N ASN A 135 9.59 -11.12 -4.39
CA ASN A 135 9.10 -11.95 -5.47
C ASN A 135 8.54 -13.32 -5.04
N GLN A 136 8.12 -13.45 -3.79
CA GLN A 136 7.41 -14.64 -3.33
C GLN A 136 5.94 -14.33 -3.08
N ARG A 137 5.10 -15.32 -3.41
CA ARG A 137 3.68 -15.38 -3.10
C ARG A 137 3.44 -16.56 -2.16
N ALA A 138 2.73 -16.33 -1.07
CA ALA A 138 2.22 -17.38 -0.21
C ALA A 138 0.70 -17.45 -0.32
N VAL A 139 0.16 -18.67 -0.35
CA VAL A 139 -1.27 -18.95 -0.22
C VAL A 139 -1.46 -19.88 0.96
N PHE A 140 -2.15 -19.42 1.97
CA PHE A 140 -2.56 -20.20 3.13
C PHE A 140 -4.00 -20.68 2.94
N ASP A 141 -4.22 -21.98 3.08
CA ASP A 141 -5.55 -22.62 3.07
C ASP A 141 -5.92 -23.04 4.49
N ALA A 142 -6.75 -22.23 5.15
CA ALA A 142 -7.18 -22.50 6.53
C ALA A 142 -8.00 -23.77 6.67
N ALA A 143 -8.67 -24.23 5.61
CA ALA A 143 -9.44 -25.49 5.64
C ALA A 143 -8.55 -26.73 5.64
N LYS A 144 -7.32 -26.61 5.11
CA LYS A 144 -6.33 -27.69 5.05
C LYS A 144 -5.19 -27.52 6.06
N ASP A 145 -5.10 -26.34 6.69
CA ASP A 145 -3.96 -25.93 7.53
C ASP A 145 -2.63 -26.07 6.77
N ASP A 146 -2.62 -25.61 5.52
CA ASP A 146 -1.47 -25.73 4.60
C ASP A 146 -1.09 -24.39 4.01
N ILE A 147 0.21 -24.21 3.72
CA ILE A 147 0.76 -23.01 3.11
C ILE A 147 1.67 -23.34 1.94
N GLU A 148 1.31 -22.86 0.77
CA GLU A 148 2.11 -22.97 -0.44
C GLU A 148 2.87 -21.67 -0.69
N VAL A 149 4.16 -21.77 -1.06
CA VAL A 149 4.99 -20.62 -1.43
C VAL A 149 5.56 -20.84 -2.82
N GLU A 150 5.41 -19.84 -3.69
CA GLU A 150 5.92 -19.85 -5.05
C GLU A 150 6.66 -18.54 -5.40
N GLU A 151 7.53 -18.62 -6.41
CA GLU A 151 8.21 -17.45 -6.98
C GLU A 151 7.32 -16.79 -8.05
N ILE A 152 7.20 -15.48 -8.00
CA ILE A 152 6.45 -14.67 -8.97
C ILE A 152 7.19 -13.39 -9.33
N TYR A 153 6.72 -12.65 -10.33
CA TYR A 153 7.16 -11.27 -10.59
C TYR A 153 6.23 -10.29 -9.85
N ALA A 154 6.54 -9.99 -8.58
CA ALA A 154 5.67 -9.21 -7.70
C ALA A 154 5.41 -7.77 -8.21
N GLU A 155 6.42 -7.09 -8.79
CA GLU A 155 6.23 -5.76 -9.39
C GLU A 155 5.18 -5.80 -10.52
N HIS A 156 5.23 -6.82 -11.36
CA HIS A 156 4.24 -7.00 -12.43
C HIS A 156 2.85 -7.29 -11.88
N PHE A 157 2.75 -8.16 -10.87
CA PHE A 157 1.51 -8.45 -10.16
C PHE A 157 0.86 -7.17 -9.61
N VAL A 158 1.63 -6.35 -8.88
CA VAL A 158 1.15 -5.10 -8.28
C VAL A 158 0.75 -4.09 -9.37
N THR A 159 1.59 -3.95 -10.41
CA THR A 159 1.32 -3.02 -11.52
C THR A 159 0.03 -3.37 -12.25
N GLU A 160 -0.23 -4.64 -12.54
CA GLU A 160 -1.46 -5.07 -13.21
C GLU A 160 -2.67 -5.00 -12.30
N ARG A 161 -2.52 -5.44 -11.04
CA ARG A 161 -3.62 -5.53 -10.09
C ARG A 161 -4.12 -4.18 -9.63
N TYR A 162 -3.20 -3.22 -9.43
CA TYR A 162 -3.50 -1.90 -8.86
C TYR A 162 -3.37 -0.76 -9.85
N ASN A 163 -2.99 -1.02 -11.10
CA ASN A 163 -2.60 0.06 -12.04
C ASN A 163 -1.59 1.04 -11.42
N LEU A 164 -0.76 0.54 -10.50
CA LEU A 164 0.16 1.35 -9.71
C LEU A 164 1.50 1.48 -10.43
N VAL A 165 1.98 2.71 -10.54
CA VAL A 165 3.36 3.01 -10.91
C VAL A 165 4.10 3.39 -9.63
N ALA A 166 4.99 2.51 -9.17
CA ALA A 166 5.85 2.76 -8.03
C ALA A 166 7.29 2.92 -8.50
N MET A 167 7.94 4.00 -8.11
CA MET A 167 9.36 4.23 -8.34
C MET A 167 10.02 4.57 -7.01
N LYS A 168 11.04 3.80 -6.66
CA LYS A 168 11.77 3.99 -5.39
C LYS A 168 13.20 4.43 -5.66
N ASN A 169 13.70 5.32 -4.83
CA ASN A 169 15.06 5.81 -4.92
C ASN A 169 15.42 6.34 -6.34
N ALA A 170 14.43 6.91 -7.04
CA ALA A 170 14.55 7.38 -8.41
C ALA A 170 15.00 8.85 -8.46
N THR A 171 15.80 9.21 -9.46
CA THR A 171 16.11 10.61 -9.78
C THR A 171 14.91 11.27 -10.42
N ILE A 172 14.86 12.61 -10.37
CA ILE A 172 13.78 13.35 -11.03
C ILE A 172 13.76 13.09 -12.55
N GLY A 173 14.92 12.93 -13.19
CA GLY A 173 15.00 12.59 -14.61
C GLY A 173 14.37 11.23 -14.94
N GLU A 174 14.58 10.20 -14.10
CA GLU A 174 13.95 8.88 -14.24
C GLU A 174 12.44 8.97 -14.05
N ILE A 175 11.97 9.75 -13.08
CA ILE A 175 10.55 9.98 -12.82
C ILE A 175 9.88 10.65 -14.02
N ILE A 176 10.47 11.76 -14.51
CA ILE A 176 9.94 12.50 -15.67
C ILE A 176 9.89 11.58 -16.90
N ALA A 177 10.96 10.86 -17.18
CA ALA A 177 10.98 9.93 -18.32
C ALA A 177 9.87 8.86 -18.24
N ARG A 178 9.57 8.37 -17.05
CA ARG A 178 8.46 7.43 -16.82
C ARG A 178 7.11 8.08 -17.08
N ILE A 179 6.89 9.30 -16.61
CA ILE A 179 5.65 10.06 -16.81
C ILE A 179 5.46 10.39 -18.30
N GLU A 180 6.51 10.88 -18.96
CA GLU A 180 6.49 11.13 -20.41
C GLU A 180 6.10 9.89 -21.21
N SER A 181 6.65 8.74 -20.85
CA SER A 181 6.32 7.45 -21.48
C SER A 181 4.87 7.02 -21.23
N ASN A 182 4.37 7.22 -20.01
CA ASN A 182 3.01 6.78 -19.65
C ASN A 182 1.91 7.66 -20.26
N TYR A 183 2.17 8.98 -20.39
CA TYR A 183 1.17 9.96 -20.85
C TYR A 183 1.38 10.44 -22.28
N GLY A 184 2.47 10.03 -22.95
CA GLY A 184 2.77 10.43 -24.31
C GLY A 184 3.07 11.92 -24.46
N VAL A 185 3.66 12.55 -23.46
CA VAL A 185 3.98 13.98 -23.39
C VAL A 185 5.47 14.24 -23.29
N ARG A 186 5.87 15.50 -23.38
CA ARG A 186 7.20 15.97 -22.97
C ARG A 186 7.08 16.93 -21.81
N ILE A 187 7.99 16.80 -20.82
CA ILE A 187 7.98 17.61 -19.60
C ILE A 187 9.35 18.27 -19.45
N ARG A 188 9.33 19.58 -19.26
CA ARG A 188 10.53 20.35 -18.93
C ARG A 188 10.52 20.70 -17.45
N ILE A 189 11.64 20.50 -16.78
CA ILE A 189 11.86 20.83 -15.38
C ILE A 189 13.04 21.80 -15.24
N ALA A 190 13.09 22.54 -14.13
CA ALA A 190 14.09 23.60 -13.92
C ALA A 190 15.50 23.04 -13.72
N ASP A 191 15.65 21.93 -12.99
CA ASP A 191 16.94 21.28 -12.70
C ASP A 191 16.87 19.78 -12.99
N PRO A 192 17.07 19.37 -14.26
CA PRO A 192 17.01 17.95 -14.66
C PRO A 192 18.19 17.12 -14.11
N ASP A 193 19.28 17.77 -13.73
CA ASP A 193 20.51 17.12 -13.23
C ASP A 193 20.49 16.94 -11.70
N ASN A 194 19.39 17.29 -11.04
CA ASN A 194 19.21 17.11 -9.61
C ASN A 194 19.40 15.64 -9.23
N ARG A 195 20.44 15.36 -8.42
CA ARG A 195 20.82 14.00 -8.00
C ARG A 195 20.06 13.52 -6.77
N LYS A 196 19.14 14.31 -6.21
CA LYS A 196 18.26 13.83 -5.15
C LYS A 196 17.47 12.64 -5.64
N ARG A 197 17.18 11.76 -4.71
CA ARG A 197 16.40 10.56 -4.95
C ARG A 197 15.06 10.67 -4.24
N TYR A 198 14.03 10.18 -4.91
CA TYR A 198 12.64 10.31 -4.47
C TYR A 198 11.93 8.97 -4.58
N ASP A 199 10.96 8.78 -3.73
CA ASP A 199 9.99 7.68 -3.83
C ASP A 199 8.67 8.26 -4.30
N ILE A 200 8.15 7.78 -5.43
CA ILE A 200 6.87 8.21 -5.99
C ILE A 200 5.97 7.03 -6.30
N ASN A 201 4.71 7.16 -5.93
CA ASN A 201 3.66 6.22 -6.27
C ASN A 201 2.47 6.98 -6.83
N TYR A 202 1.92 6.52 -7.95
CA TYR A 202 0.69 7.05 -8.53
C TYR A 202 -0.05 5.97 -9.31
N LEU A 203 -1.38 6.10 -9.43
CA LEU A 203 -2.18 5.20 -10.26
C LEU A 203 -2.09 5.64 -11.73
N ARG A 204 -2.04 4.69 -12.66
CA ARG A 204 -2.08 4.99 -14.11
C ARG A 204 -3.39 5.67 -14.53
N THR A 205 -4.43 5.56 -13.70
CA THR A 205 -5.72 6.24 -13.88
C THR A 205 -5.68 7.71 -13.43
N ASN A 206 -4.66 8.14 -12.68
CA ASN A 206 -4.49 9.56 -12.36
C ASN A 206 -4.35 10.38 -13.65
N SER A 207 -4.89 11.59 -13.64
CA SER A 207 -4.65 12.54 -14.70
C SER A 207 -3.19 13.02 -14.71
N LEU A 208 -2.70 13.46 -15.87
CA LEU A 208 -1.36 14.04 -15.96
C LEU A 208 -1.16 15.21 -14.98
N GLU A 209 -2.20 16.05 -14.78
CA GLU A 209 -2.18 17.19 -13.87
C GLU A 209 -1.96 16.74 -12.42
N GLU A 210 -2.70 15.73 -11.96
CA GLU A 210 -2.53 15.16 -10.62
C GLU A 210 -1.13 14.59 -10.39
N VAL A 211 -0.56 13.90 -11.39
CA VAL A 211 0.79 13.34 -11.27
C VAL A 211 1.85 14.43 -11.27
N ILE A 212 1.67 15.49 -12.06
CA ILE A 212 2.55 16.67 -12.04
C ILE A 212 2.50 17.34 -10.67
N ASP A 213 1.33 17.55 -10.09
CA ASP A 213 1.17 18.13 -8.76
C ASP A 213 1.92 17.31 -7.69
N ILE A 214 1.86 15.98 -7.76
CA ILE A 214 2.63 15.09 -6.87
C ILE A 214 4.14 15.35 -7.04
N VAL A 215 4.64 15.41 -8.28
CA VAL A 215 6.06 15.62 -8.55
C VAL A 215 6.51 17.00 -8.07
N GLU A 216 5.75 18.05 -8.38
CA GLU A 216 6.05 19.43 -7.96
C GLU A 216 6.08 19.55 -6.44
N PHE A 217 5.10 18.94 -5.75
CA PHE A 217 5.05 18.92 -4.29
C PHE A 217 6.27 18.24 -3.67
N MET A 218 6.66 17.07 -4.20
CA MET A 218 7.75 16.26 -3.65
C MET A 218 9.13 16.90 -3.92
N THR A 219 9.31 17.49 -5.10
CA THR A 219 10.62 17.95 -5.56
C THR A 219 10.84 19.42 -5.32
N GLY A 220 9.77 20.20 -5.15
CA GLY A 220 9.80 21.66 -5.12
C GLY A 220 10.12 22.29 -6.48
N GLN A 221 10.12 21.51 -7.57
CA GLN A 221 10.40 21.99 -8.92
C GLN A 221 9.11 22.11 -9.73
N ARG A 222 9.00 23.13 -10.54
CA ARG A 222 7.89 23.28 -11.49
C ARG A 222 8.12 22.43 -12.72
N CYS A 223 7.03 21.80 -13.19
CA CYS A 223 6.96 20.98 -14.39
C CYS A 223 6.18 21.72 -15.49
N GLU A 224 6.78 21.91 -16.64
CA GLU A 224 6.14 22.51 -17.82
C GLU A 224 5.84 21.42 -18.85
N VAL A 225 4.56 21.16 -19.12
CA VAL A 225 4.17 20.21 -20.17
C VAL A 225 4.35 20.87 -21.55
N VAL A 226 5.28 20.34 -22.33
CA VAL A 226 5.52 20.79 -23.70
C VAL A 226 4.57 20.06 -24.62
N ARG A 227 3.52 20.74 -25.12
CA ARG A 227 2.63 20.16 -26.14
C ARG A 227 3.40 20.13 -27.47
N GLY A 228 3.59 18.94 -28.02
CA GLY A 228 4.10 18.79 -29.37
C GLY A 228 3.12 19.43 -30.37
N ASN A 229 3.66 20.18 -31.30
CA ASN A 229 2.91 20.65 -32.48
C ASN A 229 2.58 19.46 -33.39
#